data_bd76b537a19b1c5cf1ad6d297ad33e49
#
_entry.id   bd76b537a19b1c5cf1ad6d297ad33e49
#
_cell.length_a   1.000
_cell.length_b   1.000
_cell.length_c   1.000
_cell.angle_alpha   90.00
_cell.angle_beta   90.00
_cell.angle_gamma   90.00
#
_symmetry.space_group_name_H-M   'P 1'
#
loop_
_entity.id
_entity.type
_entity.pdbx_description
1 polymer ?
#
loop_
_entity_poly.entity_id
_entity_poly.type
_entity_poly.pdbx_seq_one_letter_code
_entity_poly.pdbx_strand_id
1 'polypeptide(L)'
;MVLNDLVYVFPNIVSPEIQENILNDHLGKVKYEFAATRKPQANMIKNPIDIDSIKIPGKKVQLRPGIFQSVFYEEGVWNYKKEVWSDLILSPLNSLAKNFNMEYELMKIKSNFNYKDLPENKDTCFIPHCDFEGLGGWTLLYYIDDSDGDTIIFKNKGINYLTLGKELEIRKSITPKKGTIIMFKQDYLHAGCPPTVNDYRLVINYNVKILNPVPEIRSTKECCK
;
A
#
# COMPACT_ATOMS: atom_id res chain seq x y z
N MET A 1 3.33 -26.07 -1.77
CA MET A 1 2.18 -25.18 -1.49
C MET A 1 2.35 -23.96 -2.37
N VAL A 2 1.43 -23.71 -3.28
CA VAL A 2 1.56 -22.59 -4.24
C VAL A 2 1.31 -21.29 -3.47
N LEU A 3 2.34 -20.43 -3.39
CA LEU A 3 2.35 -19.13 -2.68
C LEU A 3 1.33 -18.09 -3.22
N ASN A 4 0.37 -18.50 -4.04
CA ASN A 4 -0.36 -17.59 -4.90
C ASN A 4 -1.45 -16.75 -4.25
N ASP A 5 -1.81 -16.97 -2.98
CA ASP A 5 -3.00 -16.33 -2.40
C ASP A 5 -2.80 -15.73 -1.01
N LEU A 6 -1.58 -15.46 -0.57
CA LEU A 6 -1.32 -15.02 0.80
C LEU A 6 -1.06 -13.51 0.88
N VAL A 7 -1.56 -12.92 1.95
CA VAL A 7 -1.18 -11.60 2.44
C VAL A 7 -0.24 -11.81 3.60
N TYR A 8 1.01 -11.41 3.44
CA TYR A 8 2.04 -11.54 4.46
C TYR A 8 2.09 -10.27 5.31
N VAL A 9 2.40 -10.42 6.59
CA VAL A 9 2.54 -9.31 7.54
C VAL A 9 3.85 -9.51 8.30
N PHE A 10 4.73 -8.52 8.24
CA PHE A 10 6.07 -8.53 8.83
C PHE A 10 6.20 -7.37 9.82
N PRO A 11 5.97 -7.58 11.13
CA PRO A 11 6.11 -6.54 12.13
C PRO A 11 7.58 -6.21 12.41
N ASN A 12 7.85 -4.97 12.83
CA ASN A 12 9.17 -4.52 13.32
C ASN A 12 10.33 -4.85 12.36
N ILE A 13 10.12 -4.60 11.07
CA ILE A 13 11.08 -4.99 10.03
C ILE A 13 12.38 -4.17 10.07
N VAL A 14 12.35 -2.99 10.65
CA VAL A 14 13.51 -2.14 10.89
C VAL A 14 13.60 -1.73 12.36
N SER A 15 14.79 -1.31 12.81
CA SER A 15 14.99 -0.86 14.19
C SER A 15 14.12 0.36 14.54
N PRO A 16 13.80 0.58 15.82
CA PRO A 16 13.05 1.76 16.25
C PRO A 16 13.71 3.08 15.83
N GLU A 17 15.03 3.16 15.84
CA GLU A 17 15.78 4.34 15.38
C GLU A 17 15.51 4.65 13.90
N ILE A 18 15.55 3.63 13.04
CA ILE A 18 15.24 3.79 11.61
C ILE A 18 13.77 4.19 11.43
N GLN A 19 12.85 3.60 12.21
CA GLN A 19 11.43 3.98 12.17
C GLN A 19 11.22 5.45 12.47
N GLU A 20 11.90 6.00 13.52
CA GLU A 20 11.81 7.41 13.87
C GLU A 20 12.42 8.31 12.79
N ASN A 21 13.56 7.95 12.23
CA ASN A 21 14.19 8.71 11.15
C ASN A 21 13.30 8.78 9.91
N ILE A 22 12.65 7.66 9.52
CA ILE A 22 11.70 7.65 8.41
C ILE A 22 10.51 8.57 8.69
N LEU A 23 9.93 8.51 9.89
CA LEU A 23 8.78 9.33 10.27
C LEU A 23 9.14 10.83 10.24
N ASN A 24 10.21 11.22 10.90
CA ASN A 24 10.64 12.61 10.97
C ASN A 24 10.95 13.20 9.59
N ASP A 25 11.60 12.43 8.71
CA ASP A 25 11.90 12.87 7.36
C ASP A 25 10.63 12.99 6.49
N HIS A 26 9.66 12.07 6.64
CA HIS A 26 8.39 12.16 5.93
C HIS A 26 7.54 13.35 6.39
N LEU A 27 7.50 13.64 7.68
CA LEU A 27 6.75 14.79 8.20
C LEU A 27 7.44 16.13 7.95
N GLY A 28 8.78 16.15 7.95
CA GLY A 28 9.56 17.40 7.87
C GLY A 28 10.11 17.76 6.50
N LYS A 29 10.40 16.80 5.64
CA LYS A 29 11.18 17.04 4.41
C LYS A 29 10.52 16.56 3.11
N VAL A 30 9.60 15.60 3.17
CA VAL A 30 8.94 15.10 1.96
C VAL A 30 7.91 16.09 1.46
N LYS A 31 7.99 16.41 0.18
CA LYS A 31 6.97 17.24 -0.51
C LYS A 31 5.88 16.32 -1.05
N TYR A 32 4.68 16.55 -0.57
CA TYR A 32 3.49 15.83 -1.02
C TYR A 32 2.70 16.65 -2.01
N GLU A 33 2.29 16.03 -3.11
CA GLU A 33 1.39 16.62 -4.10
C GLU A 33 0.00 16.00 -3.97
N PHE A 34 -1.01 16.80 -4.24
CA PHE A 34 -2.39 16.32 -4.23
C PHE A 34 -2.64 15.32 -5.35
N ALA A 35 -3.01 14.09 -5.01
CA ALA A 35 -3.11 12.99 -5.97
C ALA A 35 -4.24 13.15 -7.01
N ALA A 36 -5.27 13.94 -6.72
CA ALA A 36 -6.37 14.19 -7.66
C ALA A 36 -5.95 14.95 -8.94
N THR A 37 -4.78 15.59 -8.94
CA THR A 37 -4.23 16.25 -10.13
C THR A 37 -3.59 15.28 -11.13
N ARG A 38 -3.28 14.06 -10.71
CA ARG A 38 -2.81 13.03 -11.63
C ARG A 38 -4.01 12.48 -12.39
N LYS A 39 -4.01 12.72 -13.71
CA LYS A 39 -4.97 12.04 -14.59
C LYS A 39 -4.92 10.55 -14.25
N PRO A 40 -6.07 9.89 -13.97
CA PRO A 40 -6.10 8.42 -13.93
C PRO A 40 -5.34 7.94 -15.16
N GLN A 41 -4.57 6.86 -15.05
CA GLN A 41 -3.96 6.26 -16.25
C GLN A 41 -5.12 5.89 -17.19
N ALA A 42 -5.51 6.83 -18.01
CA ALA A 42 -6.72 6.81 -18.84
C ALA A 42 -6.75 5.63 -19.82
N ASN A 43 -5.61 4.94 -19.98
CA ASN A 43 -5.47 3.81 -20.89
C ASN A 43 -5.86 2.46 -20.25
N MET A 44 -6.10 2.38 -18.92
CA MET A 44 -6.42 1.12 -18.24
C MET A 44 -7.90 0.89 -18.04
N ILE A 45 -8.74 1.92 -18.13
CA ILE A 45 -10.19 1.78 -17.89
C ILE A 45 -10.91 2.09 -19.21
N LYS A 46 -11.37 1.04 -19.89
CA LYS A 46 -12.19 1.18 -21.11
C LYS A 46 -13.54 1.85 -20.85
N ASN A 47 -14.06 1.77 -19.64
CA ASN A 47 -15.31 2.40 -19.20
C ASN A 47 -15.08 3.19 -17.91
N PRO A 48 -15.71 4.38 -17.74
CA PRO A 48 -15.66 5.09 -16.48
C PRO A 48 -16.22 4.19 -15.36
N ILE A 49 -15.47 4.12 -14.24
CA ILE A 49 -15.95 3.39 -13.05
C ILE A 49 -17.04 4.25 -12.42
N ASP A 50 -18.24 3.66 -12.36
CA ASP A 50 -19.32 4.21 -11.55
C ASP A 50 -19.07 3.83 -10.09
N ILE A 51 -18.69 4.82 -9.27
CA ILE A 51 -18.31 4.64 -7.87
C ILE A 51 -19.48 4.11 -7.04
N ASP A 52 -20.69 4.57 -7.35
CA ASP A 52 -21.90 4.15 -6.63
C ASP A 52 -22.25 2.68 -6.92
N SER A 53 -21.69 2.11 -7.99
CA SER A 53 -21.84 0.69 -8.32
C SER A 53 -20.88 -0.23 -7.55
N ILE A 54 -19.83 0.32 -6.91
CA ILE A 54 -18.85 -0.47 -6.16
C ILE A 54 -19.44 -0.88 -4.81
N LYS A 55 -19.61 -2.18 -4.60
CA LYS A 55 -20.18 -2.75 -3.38
C LYS A 55 -19.10 -3.39 -2.53
N ILE A 56 -18.93 -2.91 -1.30
CA ILE A 56 -18.00 -3.46 -0.30
C ILE A 56 -18.78 -3.74 0.97
N PRO A 57 -18.73 -4.97 1.55
CA PRO A 57 -19.44 -5.28 2.78
C PRO A 57 -19.07 -4.31 3.91
N GLY A 58 -20.08 -3.63 4.49
CA GLY A 58 -19.91 -2.72 5.61
C GLY A 58 -19.11 -1.44 5.33
N LYS A 59 -18.80 -1.13 4.07
CA LYS A 59 -18.03 0.06 3.70
C LYS A 59 -18.71 0.85 2.58
N LYS A 60 -18.52 2.17 2.63
CA LYS A 60 -18.88 3.09 1.53
C LYS A 60 -17.61 3.49 0.78
N VAL A 61 -17.68 3.54 -0.54
CA VAL A 61 -16.59 4.05 -1.37
C VAL A 61 -16.73 5.55 -1.53
N GLN A 62 -15.63 6.26 -1.35
CA GLN A 62 -15.61 7.71 -1.53
C GLN A 62 -14.54 8.12 -2.55
N LEU A 63 -14.92 9.04 -3.45
CA LEU A 63 -13.98 9.92 -4.12
C LEU A 63 -13.48 10.93 -3.10
N ARG A 64 -12.20 10.85 -2.73
CA ARG A 64 -11.66 11.83 -1.81
C ARG A 64 -10.60 12.70 -2.41
N PRO A 65 -10.78 14.02 -2.28
CA PRO A 65 -9.70 14.95 -2.29
C PRO A 65 -9.00 14.85 -0.92
N GLY A 66 -7.97 14.06 -0.75
CA GLY A 66 -7.33 13.94 0.57
C GLY A 66 -6.15 13.00 0.59
N ILE A 67 -5.86 12.39 -0.56
CA ILE A 67 -4.63 11.62 -0.72
C ILE A 67 -3.56 12.54 -1.27
N PHE A 68 -2.52 12.76 -0.47
CA PHE A 68 -1.31 13.40 -0.92
C PHE A 68 -0.27 12.33 -1.22
N GLN A 69 0.40 12.45 -2.34
CA GLN A 69 1.40 11.47 -2.78
C GLN A 69 2.75 12.15 -3.05
N SER A 70 3.81 11.42 -2.77
CA SER A 70 5.14 11.73 -3.23
C SER A 70 5.74 10.51 -3.92
N VAL A 71 6.18 10.65 -5.16
CA VAL A 71 6.81 9.56 -5.92
C VAL A 71 8.32 9.72 -5.83
N PHE A 72 8.99 8.78 -5.18
CA PHE A 72 10.44 8.79 -5.01
C PHE A 72 11.16 8.17 -6.21
N TYR A 73 10.62 7.08 -6.73
CA TYR A 73 11.21 6.32 -7.83
C TYR A 73 10.12 5.73 -8.72
N GLU A 74 10.30 5.80 -10.03
CA GLU A 74 9.43 5.19 -11.03
C GLU A 74 10.22 4.93 -12.31
N GLU A 75 10.13 3.71 -12.85
CA GLU A 75 10.69 3.31 -14.14
C GLU A 75 12.18 3.69 -14.34
N GLY A 76 13.02 3.46 -13.34
CA GLY A 76 14.46 3.76 -13.41
C GLY A 76 14.84 5.18 -13.00
N VAL A 77 13.88 6.06 -12.75
CA VAL A 77 14.12 7.48 -12.45
C VAL A 77 13.84 7.80 -10.99
N TRP A 78 14.80 8.44 -10.32
CA TRP A 78 14.61 9.02 -8.99
C TRP A 78 14.12 10.47 -9.12
N ASN A 79 12.97 10.77 -8.50
CA ASN A 79 12.39 12.11 -8.46
C ASN A 79 12.94 12.98 -7.31
N TYR A 80 13.69 12.37 -6.40
CA TYR A 80 14.39 13.00 -5.28
C TYR A 80 15.89 12.76 -5.38
N LYS A 81 16.70 13.55 -4.67
CA LYS A 81 18.15 13.33 -4.61
C LYS A 81 18.40 11.92 -4.03
N LYS A 82 18.81 11.00 -4.90
CA LYS A 82 19.02 9.59 -4.58
C LYS A 82 19.95 9.43 -3.38
N GLU A 83 21.05 10.18 -3.34
CA GLU A 83 22.09 10.11 -2.32
C GLU A 83 21.57 10.45 -0.91
N VAL A 84 20.47 11.23 -0.85
CA VAL A 84 19.88 11.65 0.43
C VAL A 84 18.80 10.69 0.91
N TRP A 85 18.02 10.16 -0.04
CA TRP A 85 16.78 9.46 0.30
C TRP A 85 16.85 7.95 0.13
N SER A 86 17.72 7.43 -0.77
CA SER A 86 17.68 6.01 -1.13
C SER A 86 17.85 5.10 0.07
N ASP A 87 18.83 5.36 0.93
CA ASP A 87 19.15 4.46 2.04
C ASP A 87 18.02 4.41 3.07
N LEU A 88 17.44 5.57 3.39
CA LEU A 88 16.37 5.65 4.37
C LEU A 88 15.06 5.05 3.83
N ILE A 89 14.65 5.44 2.62
CA ILE A 89 13.41 4.98 1.99
C ILE A 89 13.46 3.49 1.64
N LEU A 90 14.64 2.97 1.26
CA LEU A 90 14.80 1.56 0.93
C LEU A 90 15.07 0.69 2.16
N SER A 91 15.38 1.25 3.31
CA SER A 91 15.75 0.47 4.50
C SER A 91 14.70 -0.60 4.91
N PRO A 92 13.37 -0.33 4.89
CA PRO A 92 12.38 -1.36 5.17
C PRO A 92 12.39 -2.49 4.13
N LEU A 93 12.48 -2.15 2.86
CA LEU A 93 12.50 -3.13 1.76
C LEU A 93 13.79 -3.95 1.79
N ASN A 94 14.94 -3.31 1.98
CA ASN A 94 16.24 -3.98 2.07
C ASN A 94 16.33 -4.90 3.30
N SER A 95 15.76 -4.48 4.44
CA SER A 95 15.69 -5.31 5.64
C SER A 95 14.84 -6.56 5.40
N LEU A 96 13.68 -6.40 4.75
CA LEU A 96 12.85 -7.55 4.37
C LEU A 96 13.60 -8.47 3.42
N ALA A 97 14.21 -7.92 2.37
CA ALA A 97 14.96 -8.68 1.36
C ALA A 97 16.10 -9.48 2.01
N LYS A 98 16.86 -8.86 2.91
CA LYS A 98 17.93 -9.54 3.65
C LYS A 98 17.41 -10.67 4.54
N ASN A 99 16.33 -10.43 5.29
CA ASN A 99 15.79 -11.42 6.23
C ASN A 99 15.24 -12.67 5.53
N PHE A 100 14.75 -12.53 4.30
CA PHE A 100 14.14 -13.61 3.54
C PHE A 100 14.94 -14.03 2.31
N ASN A 101 16.19 -13.58 2.17
CA ASN A 101 17.04 -13.84 1.01
C ASN A 101 16.31 -13.57 -0.31
N MET A 102 15.61 -12.44 -0.37
CA MET A 102 14.77 -12.05 -1.49
C MET A 102 15.56 -11.16 -2.46
N GLU A 103 15.62 -11.56 -3.72
CA GLU A 103 16.12 -10.73 -4.81
C GLU A 103 14.95 -10.03 -5.49
N TYR A 104 15.07 -8.75 -5.76
CA TYR A 104 13.99 -7.96 -6.34
C TYR A 104 14.47 -6.93 -7.37
N GLU A 105 13.61 -6.66 -8.32
CA GLU A 105 13.69 -5.50 -9.21
C GLU A 105 12.69 -4.45 -8.75
N LEU A 106 13.17 -3.24 -8.49
CA LEU A 106 12.33 -2.13 -8.05
C LEU A 106 11.61 -1.52 -9.25
N MET A 107 10.29 -1.41 -9.17
CA MET A 107 9.46 -0.79 -10.20
C MET A 107 9.04 0.62 -9.80
N LYS A 108 8.58 0.81 -8.56
CA LYS A 108 8.07 2.09 -8.07
C LYS A 108 8.18 2.21 -6.57
N ILE A 109 8.43 3.44 -6.09
CA ILE A 109 8.30 3.82 -4.69
C ILE A 109 7.45 5.09 -4.63
N LYS A 110 6.39 5.05 -3.85
CA LYS A 110 5.58 6.24 -3.54
C LYS A 110 5.24 6.26 -2.05
N SER A 111 5.13 7.46 -1.48
CA SER A 111 4.55 7.65 -0.16
C SER A 111 3.16 8.25 -0.29
N ASN A 112 2.22 7.73 0.50
CA ASN A 112 0.86 8.23 0.57
C ASN A 112 0.63 8.80 1.96
N PHE A 113 0.13 10.03 2.00
CA PHE A 113 -0.25 10.76 3.20
C PHE A 113 -1.75 11.05 3.14
N ASN A 114 -2.50 10.63 4.15
CA ASN A 114 -3.92 10.87 4.29
C ASN A 114 -4.18 11.58 5.60
N TYR A 115 -4.83 12.75 5.57
CA TYR A 115 -5.28 13.42 6.77
C TYR A 115 -6.47 12.71 7.41
N LYS A 116 -6.65 13.01 8.70
CA LYS A 116 -7.81 12.62 9.48
C LYS A 116 -9.10 13.08 8.81
N ASP A 117 -10.06 12.19 8.82
CA ASP A 117 -11.40 12.44 8.35
C ASP A 117 -12.39 12.61 9.50
N LEU A 118 -13.63 12.97 9.15
CA LEU A 118 -14.70 13.09 10.10
C LEU A 118 -15.08 11.72 10.70
N PRO A 119 -15.44 11.63 11.99
CA PRO A 119 -15.77 10.36 12.64
C PRO A 119 -16.90 9.57 11.97
N GLU A 120 -17.87 10.24 11.36
CA GLU A 120 -18.97 9.63 10.62
C GLU A 120 -18.51 8.88 9.36
N ASN A 121 -17.29 9.11 8.92
CA ASN A 121 -16.68 8.47 7.76
C ASN A 121 -15.84 7.22 8.11
N LYS A 122 -15.91 6.73 9.36
CA LYS A 122 -15.18 5.52 9.81
C LYS A 122 -15.40 4.26 8.94
N ASP A 123 -16.57 4.18 8.32
CA ASP A 123 -16.94 3.07 7.44
C ASP A 123 -16.74 3.38 5.96
N THR A 124 -15.82 4.30 5.65
CA THR A 124 -15.48 4.64 4.27
C THR A 124 -14.10 4.12 3.89
N CYS A 125 -13.91 3.88 2.61
CA CYS A 125 -12.60 3.61 2.02
C CYS A 125 -12.45 4.34 0.69
N PHE A 126 -11.21 4.50 0.23
CA PHE A 126 -10.93 5.01 -1.10
C PHE A 126 -11.31 4.00 -2.18
N ILE A 127 -11.34 4.45 -3.43
CA ILE A 127 -11.64 3.56 -4.56
C ILE A 127 -10.65 2.39 -4.57
N PRO A 128 -11.13 1.14 -4.57
CA PRO A 128 -10.28 -0.02 -4.75
C PRO A 128 -9.52 0.05 -6.07
N HIS A 129 -8.26 -0.34 -6.06
CA HIS A 129 -7.39 -0.32 -7.22
C HIS A 129 -6.37 -1.47 -7.17
N CYS A 130 -5.74 -1.72 -8.30
CA CYS A 130 -4.52 -2.51 -8.40
C CYS A 130 -3.35 -1.57 -8.68
N ASP A 131 -2.16 -1.89 -8.17
CA ASP A 131 -0.99 -1.05 -8.49
C ASP A 131 -0.52 -1.25 -9.94
N PHE A 132 -0.48 -2.51 -10.40
CA PHE A 132 -0.18 -2.87 -11.78
C PHE A 132 -0.93 -4.15 -12.17
N GLU A 133 -1.46 -4.20 -13.39
CA GLU A 133 -2.09 -5.40 -13.94
C GLU A 133 -1.10 -6.18 -14.84
N GLY A 134 -1.11 -7.49 -14.72
CA GLY A 134 -0.44 -8.38 -15.68
C GLY A 134 1.07 -8.57 -15.56
N LEU A 135 1.76 -7.89 -14.65
CA LEU A 135 3.23 -7.93 -14.54
C LEU A 135 3.78 -8.93 -13.53
N GLY A 136 2.93 -9.66 -12.81
CA GLY A 136 3.38 -10.71 -11.86
C GLY A 136 4.15 -10.19 -10.64
N GLY A 137 4.08 -8.89 -10.35
CA GLY A 137 4.80 -8.26 -9.26
C GLY A 137 4.10 -8.33 -7.90
N TRP A 138 4.69 -7.64 -6.94
CA TRP A 138 4.22 -7.55 -5.56
C TRP A 138 4.09 -6.11 -5.12
N THR A 139 3.08 -5.84 -4.34
CA THR A 139 2.91 -4.60 -3.58
C THR A 139 3.34 -4.84 -2.15
N LEU A 140 4.21 -3.98 -1.63
CA LEU A 140 4.60 -3.94 -0.24
C LEU A 140 4.21 -2.58 0.32
N LEU A 141 3.49 -2.57 1.44
CA LEU A 141 3.16 -1.34 2.16
C LEU A 141 3.87 -1.34 3.50
N TYR A 142 4.75 -0.36 3.70
CA TYR A 142 5.39 -0.10 4.98
C TYR A 142 4.60 0.99 5.72
N TYR A 143 4.11 0.67 6.90
CA TYR A 143 3.41 1.62 7.77
C TYR A 143 4.42 2.43 8.55
N ILE A 144 4.50 3.74 8.25
CA ILE A 144 5.46 4.66 8.87
C ILE A 144 5.03 4.98 10.30
N ASP A 145 3.71 5.01 10.55
CA ASP A 145 3.15 5.27 11.88
C ASP A 145 1.90 4.44 12.13
N ASP A 146 1.45 4.40 13.37
CA ASP A 146 0.17 3.81 13.78
C ASP A 146 -0.98 4.64 13.19
N SER A 147 -2.05 3.94 12.78
CA SER A 147 -3.26 4.61 12.27
C SER A 147 -4.47 3.70 12.42
N ASP A 148 -5.66 4.27 12.57
CA ASP A 148 -6.94 3.58 12.51
C ASP A 148 -7.49 3.46 11.07
N GLY A 149 -6.78 4.04 10.09
CA GLY A 149 -7.14 3.93 8.67
C GLY A 149 -6.67 2.61 8.06
N ASP A 150 -7.51 1.59 8.06
CA ASP A 150 -7.18 0.24 7.58
C ASP A 150 -6.72 0.18 6.12
N THR A 151 -5.95 -0.84 5.80
CA THR A 151 -5.75 -1.31 4.43
C THR A 151 -6.63 -2.54 4.21
N ILE A 152 -7.56 -2.45 3.26
CA ILE A 152 -8.42 -3.57 2.87
C ILE A 152 -7.84 -4.22 1.62
N ILE A 153 -7.67 -5.53 1.66
CA ILE A 153 -7.25 -6.35 0.51
C ILE A 153 -8.41 -7.27 0.17
N PHE A 154 -8.80 -7.29 -1.11
CA PHE A 154 -9.91 -8.08 -1.61
C PHE A 154 -9.42 -9.41 -2.20
N LYS A 155 -10.31 -10.40 -2.31
CA LYS A 155 -10.05 -11.64 -3.06
C LYS A 155 -10.06 -11.40 -4.57
N ASN A 156 -10.70 -10.32 -4.99
CA ASN A 156 -10.92 -9.94 -6.37
C ASN A 156 -9.64 -9.36 -6.98
N LYS A 157 -9.42 -9.64 -8.26
CA LYS A 157 -8.25 -9.24 -9.02
C LYS A 157 -8.64 -8.45 -10.26
N GLY A 158 -7.75 -7.51 -10.62
CA GLY A 158 -7.89 -6.69 -11.82
C GLY A 158 -8.95 -5.59 -11.70
N ILE A 159 -8.63 -4.41 -12.22
CA ILE A 159 -9.49 -3.22 -12.12
C ILE A 159 -10.82 -3.40 -12.86
N ASN A 160 -10.84 -4.23 -13.90
CA ASN A 160 -12.06 -4.50 -14.66
C ASN A 160 -13.15 -5.15 -13.80
N TYR A 161 -12.80 -5.78 -12.66
CA TYR A 161 -13.80 -6.34 -11.76
C TYR A 161 -14.76 -5.28 -11.21
N LEU A 162 -14.27 -4.04 -11.03
CA LEU A 162 -15.08 -2.92 -10.50
C LEU A 162 -16.23 -2.53 -11.43
N THR A 163 -16.08 -2.81 -12.73
CA THR A 163 -17.12 -2.49 -13.73
C THR A 163 -18.24 -3.54 -13.81
N LEU A 164 -18.11 -4.66 -13.10
CA LEU A 164 -19.07 -5.76 -13.14
C LEU A 164 -20.28 -5.57 -12.22
N GLY A 165 -20.29 -4.52 -11.38
CA GLY A 165 -21.36 -4.28 -10.40
C GLY A 165 -21.51 -5.36 -9.34
N LYS A 166 -20.50 -6.25 -9.20
CA LYS A 166 -20.47 -7.34 -8.23
C LYS A 166 -19.91 -6.85 -6.89
N GLU A 167 -20.35 -7.47 -5.80
CA GLU A 167 -19.81 -7.20 -4.48
C GLU A 167 -18.35 -7.68 -4.37
N LEU A 168 -17.48 -6.85 -3.78
CA LEU A 168 -16.10 -7.20 -3.50
C LEU A 168 -16.00 -8.07 -2.25
N GLU A 169 -15.25 -9.15 -2.33
CA GLU A 169 -15.02 -10.03 -1.18
C GLU A 169 -13.76 -9.60 -0.43
N ILE A 170 -13.91 -9.20 0.83
CA ILE A 170 -12.78 -8.85 1.69
C ILE A 170 -11.97 -10.11 2.00
N ARG A 171 -10.68 -10.10 1.66
CA ARG A 171 -9.71 -11.12 2.07
C ARG A 171 -9.16 -10.80 3.45
N LYS A 172 -8.72 -9.55 3.65
CA LYS A 172 -8.09 -9.11 4.90
C LYS A 172 -8.25 -7.60 5.06
N SER A 173 -8.58 -7.16 6.27
CA SER A 173 -8.42 -5.78 6.72
C SER A 173 -7.25 -5.72 7.69
N ILE A 174 -6.37 -4.74 7.53
CA ILE A 174 -5.12 -4.63 8.30
C ILE A 174 -5.01 -3.21 8.81
N THR A 175 -5.05 -3.08 10.13
CA THR A 175 -4.82 -1.80 10.81
C THR A 175 -3.32 -1.48 10.80
N PRO A 176 -2.92 -0.30 10.30
CA PRO A 176 -1.53 0.13 10.29
C PRO A 176 -0.89 0.10 11.68
N LYS A 177 0.26 -0.55 11.76
CA LYS A 177 1.13 -0.54 12.92
C LYS A 177 2.54 -0.12 12.50
N LYS A 178 3.07 0.90 13.17
CA LYS A 178 4.41 1.45 12.93
C LYS A 178 5.45 0.35 12.77
N GLY A 179 6.30 0.47 11.76
CA GLY A 179 7.37 -0.49 11.51
C GLY A 179 6.95 -1.80 10.85
N THR A 180 5.67 -1.95 10.47
CA THR A 180 5.15 -3.18 9.82
C THR A 180 5.16 -3.04 8.31
N ILE A 181 5.60 -4.10 7.61
CA ILE A 181 5.38 -4.28 6.16
C ILE A 181 4.26 -5.31 5.97
N ILE A 182 3.35 -5.00 5.05
CA ILE A 182 2.47 -6.00 4.45
C ILE A 182 2.87 -6.23 3.00
N MET A 183 2.75 -7.48 2.53
CA MET A 183 3.11 -7.87 1.17
C MET A 183 2.01 -8.72 0.55
N PHE A 184 1.61 -8.40 -0.68
CA PHE A 184 0.59 -9.12 -1.45
C PHE A 184 0.83 -8.95 -2.96
N LYS A 185 0.19 -9.81 -3.76
CA LYS A 185 0.27 -9.70 -5.23
C LYS A 185 -0.36 -8.39 -5.70
N GLN A 186 0.33 -7.70 -6.60
CA GLN A 186 -0.09 -6.37 -7.09
C GLN A 186 -1.39 -6.36 -7.91
N ASP A 187 -1.83 -7.52 -8.40
CA ASP A 187 -3.08 -7.68 -9.14
C ASP A 187 -4.33 -7.78 -8.24
N TYR A 188 -4.15 -7.93 -6.91
CA TYR A 188 -5.28 -7.87 -5.98
C TYR A 188 -5.82 -6.45 -5.87
N LEU A 189 -7.14 -6.32 -5.95
CA LEU A 189 -7.80 -5.08 -5.57
C LEU A 189 -7.53 -4.80 -4.08
N HIS A 190 -7.17 -3.56 -3.80
CA HIS A 190 -6.97 -3.09 -2.44
C HIS A 190 -7.38 -1.63 -2.29
N ALA A 191 -7.71 -1.23 -1.07
CA ALA A 191 -8.12 0.12 -0.73
C ALA A 191 -7.55 0.54 0.62
N GLY A 192 -7.15 1.80 0.77
CA GLY A 192 -6.91 2.42 2.06
C GLY A 192 -8.19 3.03 2.61
N CYS A 193 -8.36 3.01 3.92
CA CYS A 193 -9.37 3.79 4.61
C CYS A 193 -8.72 5.07 5.18
N PRO A 194 -9.44 6.18 5.27
CA PRO A 194 -8.96 7.36 5.99
C PRO A 194 -8.92 7.07 7.48
N PRO A 195 -7.97 7.67 8.23
CA PRO A 195 -8.04 7.66 9.69
C PRO A 195 -9.16 8.57 10.16
N THR A 196 -9.81 8.21 11.26
CA THR A 196 -10.86 9.02 11.90
C THR A 196 -10.55 9.37 13.35
N VAL A 197 -9.58 8.68 13.94
CA VAL A 197 -9.04 8.93 15.29
C VAL A 197 -7.66 9.53 15.22
N ASN A 198 -6.73 8.87 14.51
CA ASN A 198 -5.37 9.39 14.32
C ASN A 198 -5.36 10.59 13.37
N ASP A 199 -4.44 11.52 13.55
CA ASP A 199 -4.39 12.76 12.76
C ASP A 199 -4.03 12.51 11.29
N TYR A 200 -3.33 11.42 11.00
CA TYR A 200 -2.95 11.03 9.65
C TYR A 200 -2.74 9.52 9.53
N ARG A 201 -2.67 9.08 8.27
CA ARG A 201 -2.19 7.77 7.86
C ARG A 201 -1.07 7.95 6.85
N LEU A 202 0.08 7.38 7.13
CA LEU A 202 1.30 7.56 6.35
C LEU A 202 1.94 6.21 6.01
N VAL A 203 2.11 5.95 4.71
CA VAL A 203 2.65 4.66 4.22
C VAL A 203 3.63 4.87 3.08
N ILE A 204 4.64 4.00 2.98
CA ILE A 204 5.44 3.85 1.77
C ILE A 204 4.94 2.62 1.02
N ASN A 205 4.65 2.79 -0.26
CA ASN A 205 4.26 1.73 -1.17
C ASN A 205 5.44 1.41 -2.10
N TYR A 206 5.92 0.18 -2.05
CA TYR A 206 6.91 -0.37 -2.97
C TYR A 206 6.22 -1.32 -3.92
N ASN A 207 6.45 -1.14 -5.21
CA ASN A 207 6.09 -2.12 -6.22
C ASN A 207 7.36 -2.77 -6.74
N VAL A 208 7.43 -4.09 -6.63
CA VAL A 208 8.63 -4.87 -6.96
C VAL A 208 8.28 -6.12 -7.76
N LYS A 209 9.21 -6.57 -8.58
CA LYS A 209 9.22 -7.91 -9.14
C LYS A 209 10.22 -8.74 -8.34
N ILE A 210 9.80 -9.86 -7.80
CA ILE A 210 10.68 -10.78 -7.09
C ILE A 210 11.31 -11.72 -8.11
N LEU A 211 12.65 -11.81 -8.11
CA LEU A 211 13.44 -12.49 -9.12
C LEU A 211 13.75 -13.93 -8.76
N ASN A 212 13.78 -14.25 -7.47
CA ASN A 212 13.99 -15.60 -6.98
C ASN A 212 12.71 -16.16 -6.33
N PRO A 213 12.58 -17.49 -6.17
CA PRO A 213 11.46 -18.05 -5.42
C PRO A 213 11.47 -17.48 -4.01
N VAL A 214 10.35 -16.84 -3.60
CA VAL A 214 10.18 -16.42 -2.21
C VAL A 214 10.32 -17.68 -1.36
N PRO A 215 11.29 -17.75 -0.43
CA PRO A 215 11.41 -18.88 0.47
C PRO A 215 10.05 -19.12 1.12
N GLU A 216 9.70 -20.39 1.39
CA GLU A 216 8.47 -20.71 2.13
C GLU A 216 8.51 -19.90 3.44
N ILE A 217 7.82 -18.77 3.45
CA ILE A 217 7.60 -18.01 4.69
C ILE A 217 6.70 -18.91 5.51
N ARG A 218 7.30 -19.70 6.39
CA ARG A 218 6.55 -20.47 7.41
C ARG A 218 5.74 -19.40 8.14
N SER A 219 4.42 -19.43 7.95
CA SER A 219 3.55 -18.58 8.74
C SER A 219 3.91 -18.87 10.19
N THR A 220 4.48 -17.92 10.88
CA THR A 220 4.57 -17.95 12.34
C THR A 220 3.13 -17.91 12.85
N LYS A 221 2.49 -19.08 12.85
CA LYS A 221 1.31 -19.36 13.65
C LYS A 221 1.78 -19.37 15.09
N GLU A 222 2.03 -18.24 15.68
CA GLU A 222 2.16 -18.13 17.14
C GLU A 222 2.53 -16.67 17.49
N CYS A 223 1.54 -15.82 17.59
CA CYS A 223 1.53 -14.64 18.47
C CYS A 223 0.11 -14.08 18.54
N CYS A 224 -0.82 -14.91 19.02
CA CYS A 224 -2.06 -14.46 19.62
C CYS A 224 -2.45 -15.50 20.67
N LYS A 225 -1.84 -15.40 21.82
CA LYS A 225 -2.42 -15.86 23.10
C LYS A 225 -2.50 -14.69 24.03
#